data_00dea08ddd41a2ae434c89fbf71d40f2
#
_entry.id   00dea08ddd41a2ae434c89fbf71d40f2
#
_cell.length_a   1.000
_cell.length_b   1.000
_cell.length_c   1.000
_cell.angle_alpha   90.00
_cell.angle_beta   90.00
_cell.angle_gamma   90.00
#
_symmetry.space_group_name_H-M   'P 1'
#
loop_
_entity.id
_entity.type
_entity.pdbx_description
1 polymer ?
#
loop_
_entity_poly.entity_id
_entity_poly.type
_entity_poly.pdbx_seq_one_letter_code
_entity_poly.pdbx_strand_id
1 'polypeptide(L)'
;MEIPRITPAEVDVQATLRMILKDAVEALAGSAGVVASWIEAERCFVVTDSYRLDVKALDRLRPLLDEALPDLAGSKQSFNLLSELRHHPPLPSSDRGVALNPVIALPLQIGKTSVGLICVLRESKAVPFTGLDQPTLAAFARQAALAIHNARLAHLLYEENRRMESMLEGSGEGIMSIDAQRRIVGFNAAMERLTGYSREAALGQLCSKILNLHEWDGKSFCNRKCPMLMPFEEHLSTLEAQGTLQSADGQDIDVAMLYSIVCSPERRQPAYAVINVRDISRLREIENLRSTFLSMLGHELQTPLSIIKGYTSTLARSDGNWNNEIVHEGLRVVEEECDRLSKLVNRLLLASRIETGTLTLRKEAVQIPALASKMVRRFQPLTSIHTFEMDFEQGLPAPYADPQLIDEVLANLIDNAIKYSPKGGKIVIAGRASHENVEVTVTDEGIGIPLREVGHIFERFRRVNDSFVQKTRGVGLGLSICKYIVEAHGGRINVVSRLGQGSQFTFAMPLS
;
A
#
# COMPACT_ATOMS: atom_id res chain seq x y z
N MET A 1 31.59 10.11 -6.65
CA MET A 1 31.55 11.41 -7.32
C MET A 1 30.87 11.15 -8.66
N GLU A 2 29.53 11.19 -8.67
CA GLU A 2 28.73 10.92 -9.89
C GLU A 2 28.79 12.16 -10.78
N ILE A 3 29.19 11.94 -12.02
CA ILE A 3 29.17 12.97 -13.06
C ILE A 3 27.69 13.26 -13.34
N PRO A 4 27.19 14.51 -13.14
CA PRO A 4 25.82 14.84 -13.44
C PRO A 4 25.55 14.59 -14.92
N ARG A 5 24.52 13.79 -15.22
CA ARG A 5 24.05 13.58 -16.60
C ARG A 5 23.53 14.90 -17.13
N ILE A 6 24.28 15.49 -18.04
CA ILE A 6 23.91 16.72 -18.75
C ILE A 6 22.61 16.43 -19.54
N THR A 7 21.57 17.21 -19.28
CA THR A 7 20.31 17.08 -20.02
C THR A 7 20.46 17.62 -21.45
N PRO A 8 19.68 17.13 -22.44
CA PRO A 8 19.72 17.65 -23.81
C PRO A 8 19.54 19.19 -23.88
N ALA A 9 18.75 19.78 -22.99
CA ALA A 9 18.55 21.22 -22.89
C ALA A 9 19.81 21.97 -22.42
N GLU A 10 20.64 21.39 -21.54
CA GLU A 10 21.89 21.99 -21.07
C GLU A 10 22.97 22.02 -22.18
N VAL A 11 23.00 21.00 -23.02
CA VAL A 11 23.94 20.92 -24.17
C VAL A 11 23.62 22.01 -25.20
N ASP A 12 22.33 22.27 -25.45
CA ASP A 12 21.89 23.31 -26.40
C ASP A 12 22.19 24.71 -25.89
N VAL A 13 22.09 24.95 -24.59
CA VAL A 13 22.39 26.22 -23.95
C VAL A 13 23.89 26.56 -23.99
N GLN A 14 24.76 25.60 -23.69
CA GLN A 14 26.21 25.80 -23.77
C GLN A 14 26.63 26.17 -25.19
N ALA A 15 26.12 25.45 -26.22
CA ALA A 15 26.38 25.78 -27.60
C ALA A 15 25.93 27.22 -27.97
N THR A 16 24.73 27.60 -27.52
CA THR A 16 24.18 28.94 -27.72
C THR A 16 25.02 30.01 -27.02
N LEU A 17 25.37 29.80 -25.76
CA LEU A 17 26.21 30.77 -25.01
C LEU A 17 27.59 30.92 -25.61
N ARG A 18 28.20 29.84 -26.10
CA ARG A 18 29.49 29.82 -26.78
C ARG A 18 29.45 30.65 -28.07
N MET A 19 28.37 30.53 -28.85
CA MET A 19 28.18 31.34 -30.06
C MET A 19 28.01 32.82 -29.71
N ILE A 20 27.14 33.16 -28.75
CA ILE A 20 26.92 34.52 -28.27
C ILE A 20 28.25 35.14 -27.77
N LEU A 21 29.00 34.36 -26.98
CA LEU A 21 30.27 34.83 -26.43
C LEU A 21 31.33 35.07 -27.52
N LYS A 22 31.45 34.17 -28.48
CA LYS A 22 32.33 34.31 -29.66
C LYS A 22 31.98 35.56 -30.42
N ASP A 23 30.70 35.76 -30.77
CA ASP A 23 30.23 36.90 -31.56
C ASP A 23 30.44 38.22 -30.77
N ALA A 24 30.24 38.20 -29.46
CA ALA A 24 30.53 39.38 -28.60
C ALA A 24 32.02 39.74 -28.58
N VAL A 25 32.91 38.73 -28.48
CA VAL A 25 34.37 38.93 -28.52
C VAL A 25 34.80 39.50 -29.87
N GLU A 26 34.29 38.94 -31.00
CA GLU A 26 34.63 39.38 -32.35
C GLU A 26 34.10 40.80 -32.62
N ALA A 27 32.83 41.10 -32.28
CA ALA A 27 32.22 42.40 -32.48
C ALA A 27 32.91 43.53 -31.67
N LEU A 28 33.47 43.22 -30.55
CA LEU A 28 34.19 44.13 -29.66
C LEU A 28 35.70 44.16 -29.90
N ALA A 29 36.21 43.52 -30.98
CA ALA A 29 37.65 43.34 -31.21
C ALA A 29 38.39 42.84 -29.95
N GLY A 30 37.73 41.94 -29.17
CA GLY A 30 38.27 41.28 -27.99
C GLY A 30 39.19 40.12 -28.34
N SER A 31 40.04 39.72 -27.39
CA SER A 31 40.95 38.60 -27.55
C SER A 31 40.42 37.34 -26.89
N ALA A 32 39.61 37.48 -25.82
CA ALA A 32 39.01 36.39 -25.07
C ALA A 32 37.72 36.84 -24.38
N GLY A 33 36.94 35.89 -23.88
CA GLY A 33 35.72 36.18 -23.14
C GLY A 33 35.26 35.05 -22.22
N VAL A 34 34.36 35.39 -21.29
CA VAL A 34 33.77 34.44 -20.35
C VAL A 34 32.31 34.79 -20.07
N VAL A 35 31.48 33.81 -19.94
CA VAL A 35 30.12 33.91 -19.40
C VAL A 35 30.06 33.08 -18.11
N ALA A 36 29.57 33.69 -17.04
CA ALA A 36 29.38 33.05 -15.75
C ALA A 36 27.92 33.19 -15.30
N SER A 37 27.37 32.12 -14.78
CA SER A 37 26.01 32.09 -14.17
C SER A 37 26.10 32.35 -12.67
N TRP A 38 25.12 33.06 -12.15
CA TRP A 38 24.96 33.29 -10.72
C TRP A 38 24.23 32.10 -10.05
N ILE A 39 24.84 31.49 -9.04
CA ILE A 39 24.22 30.47 -8.19
C ILE A 39 23.84 31.13 -6.86
N GLU A 40 22.54 31.32 -6.65
CA GLU A 40 22.01 32.02 -5.48
C GLU A 40 22.24 31.25 -4.17
N ALA A 41 22.17 29.92 -4.21
CA ALA A 41 22.40 29.06 -3.05
C ALA A 41 23.84 29.12 -2.52
N GLU A 42 24.83 29.24 -3.40
CA GLU A 42 26.26 29.26 -3.06
C GLU A 42 26.81 30.71 -3.02
N ARG A 43 26.01 31.68 -3.48
CA ARG A 43 26.40 33.08 -3.61
C ARG A 43 27.73 33.28 -4.36
N CYS A 44 27.89 32.55 -5.46
CA CYS A 44 29.11 32.62 -6.29
C CYS A 44 28.78 32.62 -7.78
N PHE A 45 29.74 33.04 -8.59
CA PHE A 45 29.69 32.88 -10.03
C PHE A 45 30.34 31.55 -10.45
N VAL A 46 29.63 30.83 -11.28
CA VAL A 46 30.17 29.62 -11.92
C VAL A 46 30.35 29.90 -13.40
N VAL A 47 31.58 29.73 -13.89
CA VAL A 47 31.89 29.88 -15.31
C VAL A 47 31.11 28.85 -16.10
N THR A 48 30.18 29.33 -16.95
CA THR A 48 29.33 28.47 -17.78
C THR A 48 29.99 28.17 -19.11
N ASP A 49 30.64 29.15 -19.71
CA ASP A 49 31.47 28.97 -20.91
C ASP A 49 32.57 30.01 -21.01
N SER A 50 33.61 29.71 -21.79
CA SER A 50 34.75 30.58 -22.04
C SER A 50 35.22 30.49 -23.50
N TYR A 51 35.71 31.59 -24.03
CA TYR A 51 36.26 31.69 -25.38
C TYR A 51 37.71 32.17 -25.35
N ARG A 52 38.64 31.37 -25.87
CA ARG A 52 40.09 31.63 -25.90
C ARG A 52 40.76 31.90 -24.54
N LEU A 53 40.21 31.28 -23.46
CA LEU A 53 40.80 31.27 -22.12
C LEU A 53 41.21 29.85 -21.75
N ASP A 54 42.37 29.67 -21.13
CA ASP A 54 42.78 28.38 -20.58
C ASP A 54 42.31 28.23 -19.11
N VAL A 55 42.46 27.02 -18.55
CA VAL A 55 42.06 26.71 -17.19
C VAL A 55 42.77 27.60 -16.18
N LYS A 56 44.06 27.90 -16.39
CA LYS A 56 44.86 28.74 -15.47
C LYS A 56 44.38 30.20 -15.45
N ALA A 57 43.95 30.71 -16.62
CA ALA A 57 43.35 32.05 -16.73
C ALA A 57 41.98 32.10 -16.02
N LEU A 58 41.17 31.06 -16.17
CA LEU A 58 39.88 30.91 -15.49
C LEU A 58 40.01 30.82 -13.98
N ASP A 59 40.97 30.06 -13.45
CA ASP A 59 41.23 29.93 -12.01
C ASP A 59 41.64 31.28 -11.36
N ARG A 60 42.33 32.13 -12.11
CA ARG A 60 42.70 33.48 -11.66
C ARG A 60 41.56 34.48 -11.79
N LEU A 61 40.67 34.30 -12.79
CA LEU A 61 39.52 35.18 -13.03
C LEU A 61 38.43 34.97 -12.00
N ARG A 62 38.25 33.73 -11.53
CA ARG A 62 37.19 33.35 -10.61
C ARG A 62 37.11 34.15 -9.31
N PRO A 63 38.22 34.33 -8.54
CA PRO A 63 38.20 35.16 -7.34
C PRO A 63 37.82 36.61 -7.63
N LEU A 64 38.25 37.16 -8.77
CA LEU A 64 37.96 38.54 -9.18
C LEU A 64 36.46 38.75 -9.54
N LEU A 65 35.81 37.71 -10.05
CA LEU A 65 34.37 37.70 -10.30
C LEU A 65 33.60 37.67 -8.98
N ASP A 66 34.09 36.94 -7.98
CA ASP A 66 33.46 36.81 -6.67
C ASP A 66 33.63 38.07 -5.81
N GLU A 67 34.75 38.78 -5.89
CA GLU A 67 34.95 40.08 -5.22
C GLU A 67 34.11 41.20 -5.78
N ALA A 68 33.78 41.13 -7.05
CA ALA A 68 32.92 42.11 -7.74
C ALA A 68 31.42 42.04 -7.40
N LEU A 69 31.04 41.08 -6.57
CA LEU A 69 29.68 40.71 -6.21
C LEU A 69 28.81 41.76 -5.54
N PRO A 70 29.28 42.56 -4.54
CA PRO A 70 28.43 43.48 -3.81
C PRO A 70 27.86 44.60 -4.70
N ASP A 71 28.59 45.00 -5.73
CA ASP A 71 28.22 46.09 -6.62
C ASP A 71 27.28 45.68 -7.78
N LEU A 72 27.28 44.40 -8.15
CA LEU A 72 26.45 43.91 -9.25
C LEU A 72 25.01 43.58 -8.84
N ALA A 73 24.77 43.22 -7.59
CA ALA A 73 23.44 42.87 -7.11
C ALA A 73 22.53 44.09 -6.81
N GLY A 74 23.08 45.26 -6.67
CA GLY A 74 22.36 46.45 -6.18
C GLY A 74 22.42 47.72 -7.04
N SER A 75 23.29 47.87 -8.04
CA SER A 75 23.47 49.13 -8.73
C SER A 75 23.09 49.13 -10.20
N LYS A 76 22.36 50.20 -10.61
CA LYS A 76 22.08 50.55 -12.02
C LYS A 76 23.33 50.97 -12.80
N GLN A 77 24.52 50.92 -12.20
CA GLN A 77 25.77 51.45 -12.79
C GLN A 77 26.80 50.33 -12.95
N SER A 78 26.77 49.72 -14.12
CA SER A 78 27.62 48.64 -14.58
C SER A 78 29.10 49.00 -14.87
N PHE A 79 29.57 50.19 -14.47
CA PHE A 79 30.89 50.70 -14.89
C PHE A 79 32.02 50.59 -13.87
N ASN A 80 31.75 50.36 -12.59
CA ASN A 80 32.80 50.38 -11.57
C ASN A 80 33.66 49.12 -11.49
N LEU A 81 33.18 47.98 -12.04
CA LEU A 81 33.98 46.74 -12.11
C LEU A 81 35.29 46.93 -12.89
N LEU A 82 35.31 47.86 -13.81
CA LEU A 82 36.47 48.15 -14.65
C LEU A 82 37.61 48.87 -13.89
N SER A 83 37.32 49.56 -12.78
CA SER A 83 38.37 50.28 -12.02
C SER A 83 39.17 49.34 -11.12
N GLU A 84 38.56 48.33 -10.53
CA GLU A 84 39.19 47.40 -9.62
C GLU A 84 40.01 46.36 -10.39
N LEU A 85 39.47 45.80 -11.48
CA LEU A 85 40.21 44.86 -12.33
C LEU A 85 41.44 45.48 -13.04
N ARG A 86 41.49 46.81 -13.18
CA ARG A 86 42.69 47.50 -13.70
C ARG A 86 43.90 47.42 -12.79
N HIS A 87 43.72 47.15 -11.52
CA HIS A 87 44.80 47.07 -10.51
C HIS A 87 45.34 45.64 -10.30
N HIS A 88 44.72 44.65 -10.92
CA HIS A 88 45.21 43.28 -10.86
C HIS A 88 46.23 42.95 -11.96
N PRO A 89 47.17 42.02 -11.68
CA PRO A 89 48.13 41.61 -12.67
C PRO A 89 47.47 41.01 -13.89
N PRO A 90 48.00 41.24 -15.10
CA PRO A 90 47.38 40.79 -16.35
C PRO A 90 47.26 39.28 -16.40
N LEU A 91 46.12 38.81 -16.94
CA LEU A 91 45.78 37.38 -17.10
C LEU A 91 46.61 36.80 -18.28
N PRO A 92 47.21 35.62 -18.18
CA PRO A 92 47.89 34.98 -19.29
C PRO A 92 46.89 34.49 -20.34
N SER A 93 47.15 34.68 -21.64
CA SER A 93 46.39 34.12 -22.74
C SER A 93 46.89 32.68 -23.04
N SER A 94 45.97 31.81 -23.43
CA SER A 94 46.27 30.40 -23.74
C SER A 94 47.08 30.22 -25.05
N ASP A 95 46.93 31.07 -26.04
CA ASP A 95 47.44 30.82 -27.41
C ASP A 95 48.76 31.50 -27.75
N ARG A 96 49.13 32.59 -27.03
CA ARG A 96 50.33 33.39 -27.42
C ARG A 96 51.14 33.95 -26.26
N GLY A 97 50.89 33.59 -25.00
CA GLY A 97 51.59 34.13 -23.83
C GLY A 97 51.39 35.62 -23.62
N VAL A 98 50.37 36.21 -24.19
CA VAL A 98 50.08 37.63 -24.14
C VAL A 98 49.24 37.97 -22.90
N ALA A 99 49.55 39.03 -22.22
CA ALA A 99 48.84 39.51 -21.06
C ALA A 99 47.48 40.12 -21.47
N LEU A 100 46.39 39.69 -20.87
CA LEU A 100 45.01 40.15 -21.09
C LEU A 100 44.65 41.25 -20.07
N ASN A 101 44.43 42.44 -20.50
CA ASN A 101 43.91 43.60 -19.78
C ASN A 101 43.79 44.77 -20.77
N PRO A 102 42.71 45.43 -20.99
CA PRO A 102 41.56 45.73 -20.14
C PRO A 102 40.36 44.76 -20.32
N VAL A 103 39.39 44.88 -19.40
CA VAL A 103 38.16 44.05 -19.33
C VAL A 103 36.93 44.97 -19.44
N ILE A 104 35.93 44.54 -20.20
CA ILE A 104 34.58 45.06 -20.13
C ILE A 104 33.65 43.95 -19.63
N ALA A 105 32.84 44.21 -18.60
CA ALA A 105 31.92 43.27 -18.02
C ALA A 105 30.53 43.86 -17.84
N LEU A 106 29.50 43.10 -18.13
CA LEU A 106 28.13 43.47 -17.91
C LEU A 106 27.33 42.35 -17.23
N PRO A 107 26.43 42.69 -16.27
CA PRO A 107 25.54 41.72 -15.67
C PRO A 107 24.52 41.24 -16.71
N LEU A 108 24.25 39.96 -16.63
CA LEU A 108 23.16 39.28 -17.36
C LEU A 108 21.87 39.49 -16.58
N GLN A 109 21.03 40.43 -17.01
CA GLN A 109 19.83 40.86 -16.27
C GLN A 109 18.54 40.46 -16.99
N ILE A 110 17.56 39.97 -16.22
CA ILE A 110 16.17 39.76 -16.64
C ILE A 110 15.27 40.55 -15.67
N GLY A 111 14.67 41.62 -16.16
CA GLY A 111 13.95 42.54 -15.31
C GLY A 111 14.88 43.22 -14.28
N LYS A 112 14.69 42.86 -13.02
CA LYS A 112 15.53 43.36 -11.89
C LYS A 112 16.50 42.33 -11.35
N THR A 113 16.46 41.09 -11.86
CA THR A 113 17.24 39.93 -11.33
C THR A 113 18.47 39.75 -12.21
N SER A 114 19.64 39.66 -11.59
CA SER A 114 20.88 39.25 -12.25
C SER A 114 20.99 37.74 -12.28
N VAL A 115 21.16 37.13 -13.46
CA VAL A 115 21.31 35.70 -13.67
C VAL A 115 22.74 35.28 -13.97
N GLY A 116 23.64 36.23 -14.15
CA GLY A 116 25.03 35.94 -14.47
C GLY A 116 25.81 37.21 -14.86
N LEU A 117 26.92 36.98 -15.51
CA LEU A 117 27.87 38.00 -15.96
C LEU A 117 28.45 37.56 -17.31
N ILE A 118 28.66 38.55 -18.22
CA ILE A 118 29.47 38.40 -19.43
C ILE A 118 30.65 39.33 -19.40
N CYS A 119 31.84 38.82 -19.70
CA CYS A 119 33.08 39.59 -19.76
C CYS A 119 33.77 39.40 -21.11
N VAL A 120 34.32 40.48 -21.65
CA VAL A 120 35.21 40.45 -22.82
C VAL A 120 36.54 41.10 -22.44
N LEU A 121 37.64 40.46 -22.84
CA LEU A 121 39.01 40.85 -22.53
C LEU A 121 39.74 41.23 -23.84
N ARG A 122 40.60 42.23 -23.78
CA ARG A 122 41.58 42.60 -24.84
C ARG A 122 43.02 42.37 -24.40
N GLU A 123 43.96 42.37 -25.32
CA GLU A 123 45.39 42.35 -25.00
C GLU A 123 45.79 43.63 -24.28
N SER A 124 46.77 43.54 -23.36
CA SER A 124 47.20 44.67 -22.54
C SER A 124 47.74 45.85 -23.34
N LYS A 125 48.18 45.62 -24.58
CA LYS A 125 48.66 46.65 -25.52
C LYS A 125 47.59 47.18 -26.47
N ALA A 126 46.35 46.63 -26.43
CA ALA A 126 45.24 47.04 -27.24
C ALA A 126 44.60 48.35 -26.76
N VAL A 127 43.82 49.00 -27.62
CA VAL A 127 43.07 50.21 -27.26
C VAL A 127 42.08 49.84 -26.15
N PRO A 128 41.99 50.63 -25.06
CA PRO A 128 41.01 50.39 -23.99
C PRO A 128 39.58 50.43 -24.49
N PHE A 129 38.69 49.72 -23.81
CA PHE A 129 37.24 49.80 -24.07
C PHE A 129 36.73 51.17 -23.79
N THR A 130 35.81 51.64 -24.63
CA THR A 130 35.19 52.98 -24.56
C THR A 130 33.70 52.87 -24.18
N GLY A 131 33.06 53.97 -23.89
CA GLY A 131 31.61 54.00 -23.66
C GLY A 131 30.79 53.56 -24.89
N LEU A 132 31.38 53.57 -26.11
CA LEU A 132 30.73 53.07 -27.32
C LEU A 132 30.68 51.56 -27.43
N ASP A 133 31.55 50.86 -26.72
CA ASP A 133 31.59 49.38 -26.69
C ASP A 133 30.47 48.78 -25.79
N GLN A 134 30.00 49.56 -24.81
CA GLN A 134 28.99 49.13 -23.83
C GLN A 134 27.63 48.74 -24.43
N PRO A 135 27.00 49.52 -25.34
CA PRO A 135 25.74 49.17 -25.96
C PRO A 135 25.81 47.87 -26.77
N THR A 136 26.98 47.64 -27.40
CA THR A 136 27.23 46.41 -28.16
C THR A 136 27.28 45.18 -27.24
N LEU A 137 28.06 45.23 -26.14
CA LEU A 137 28.09 44.15 -25.16
C LEU A 137 26.72 43.95 -24.48
N ALA A 138 25.97 45.04 -24.24
CA ALA A 138 24.64 44.99 -23.65
C ALA A 138 23.62 44.20 -24.49
N ALA A 139 23.76 44.25 -25.83
CA ALA A 139 22.93 43.45 -26.72
C ALA A 139 23.20 41.96 -26.54
N PHE A 140 24.47 41.54 -26.52
CA PHE A 140 24.88 40.15 -26.27
C PHE A 140 24.55 39.68 -24.83
N ALA A 141 24.74 40.57 -23.84
CA ALA A 141 24.36 40.30 -22.47
C ALA A 141 22.87 39.98 -22.31
N ARG A 142 21.99 40.72 -23.02
CA ARG A 142 20.55 40.38 -23.02
C ARG A 142 20.23 39.04 -23.65
N GLN A 143 20.90 38.69 -24.75
CA GLN A 143 20.71 37.41 -25.40
C GLN A 143 21.20 36.23 -24.49
N ALA A 144 22.38 36.40 -23.89
CA ALA A 144 22.92 35.41 -22.96
C ALA A 144 22.03 35.24 -21.71
N ALA A 145 21.53 36.37 -21.16
CA ALA A 145 20.58 36.34 -20.04
C ALA A 145 19.31 35.58 -20.35
N LEU A 146 18.71 35.79 -21.53
CA LEU A 146 17.51 35.09 -21.97
C LEU A 146 17.79 33.59 -22.18
N ALA A 147 18.93 33.24 -22.76
CA ALA A 147 19.31 31.84 -22.97
C ALA A 147 19.43 31.08 -21.62
N ILE A 148 20.15 31.66 -20.66
CA ILE A 148 20.32 31.08 -19.31
C ILE A 148 18.98 30.97 -18.60
N HIS A 149 18.14 31.97 -18.66
CA HIS A 149 16.84 31.99 -18.00
C HIS A 149 15.87 30.95 -18.55
N ASN A 150 15.77 30.86 -19.87
CA ASN A 150 14.92 29.87 -20.54
C ASN A 150 15.37 28.45 -20.21
N ALA A 151 16.69 28.20 -20.18
CA ALA A 151 17.22 26.92 -19.77
C ALA A 151 16.86 26.58 -18.32
N ARG A 152 17.00 27.53 -17.41
CA ARG A 152 16.64 27.35 -16.00
C ARG A 152 15.14 27.05 -15.83
N LEU A 153 14.27 27.77 -16.55
CA LEU A 153 12.83 27.50 -16.53
C LEU A 153 12.50 26.10 -17.08
N ALA A 154 13.11 25.74 -18.21
CA ALA A 154 12.92 24.40 -18.80
C ALA A 154 13.37 23.29 -17.84
N HIS A 155 14.51 23.47 -17.18
CA HIS A 155 15.02 22.52 -16.18
C HIS A 155 14.07 22.39 -14.96
N LEU A 156 13.60 23.52 -14.42
CA LEU A 156 12.65 23.52 -13.30
C LEU A 156 11.33 22.83 -13.67
N LEU A 157 10.80 23.09 -14.87
CA LEU A 157 9.60 22.43 -15.37
C LEU A 157 9.81 20.92 -15.56
N TYR A 158 10.97 20.52 -16.06
CA TYR A 158 11.32 19.10 -16.23
C TYR A 158 11.43 18.39 -14.86
N GLU A 159 12.09 19.02 -13.90
CA GLU A 159 12.23 18.46 -12.55
C GLU A 159 10.88 18.34 -11.84
N GLU A 160 10.01 19.34 -11.95
CA GLU A 160 8.69 19.33 -11.34
C GLU A 160 7.78 18.28 -11.99
N ASN A 161 7.81 18.17 -13.33
CA ASN A 161 7.08 17.11 -14.04
C ASN A 161 7.57 15.72 -13.63
N ARG A 162 8.89 15.51 -13.58
CA ARG A 162 9.48 14.23 -13.14
C ARG A 162 9.11 13.89 -11.70
N ARG A 163 9.08 14.89 -10.83
CA ARG A 163 8.66 14.74 -9.44
C ARG A 163 7.20 14.32 -9.36
N MET A 164 6.32 14.98 -10.11
CA MET A 164 4.90 14.60 -10.19
C MET A 164 4.70 13.19 -10.74
N GLU A 165 5.39 12.83 -11.83
CA GLU A 165 5.36 11.47 -12.37
C GLU A 165 5.82 10.44 -11.34
N SER A 166 6.92 10.70 -10.63
CA SER A 166 7.42 9.79 -9.59
C SER A 166 6.43 9.61 -8.44
N MET A 167 5.70 10.66 -8.05
CA MET A 167 4.64 10.58 -7.03
C MET A 167 3.46 9.72 -7.50
N LEU A 168 3.03 9.87 -8.75
CA LEU A 168 1.94 9.08 -9.33
C LEU A 168 2.34 7.61 -9.49
N GLU A 169 3.56 7.33 -9.97
CA GLU A 169 4.08 5.96 -10.13
C GLU A 169 4.34 5.26 -8.79
N GLY A 170 4.74 6.00 -7.76
CA GLY A 170 4.96 5.49 -6.40
C GLY A 170 3.69 5.25 -5.60
N SER A 171 2.52 5.64 -6.10
CA SER A 171 1.24 5.39 -5.43
C SER A 171 0.92 3.91 -5.37
N GLY A 172 0.47 3.44 -4.21
CA GLY A 172 -0.08 2.09 -4.05
C GLY A 172 -1.47 1.91 -4.65
N GLU A 173 -2.20 3.02 -4.90
CA GLU A 173 -3.52 3.02 -5.52
C GLU A 173 -3.41 3.25 -7.03
N GLY A 174 -4.31 2.63 -7.77
CA GLY A 174 -4.43 2.86 -9.21
C GLY A 174 -4.87 4.28 -9.49
N ILE A 175 -4.09 5.02 -10.29
CA ILE A 175 -4.43 6.37 -10.73
C ILE A 175 -4.49 6.39 -12.25
N MET A 176 -5.64 6.79 -12.76
CA MET A 176 -5.88 6.95 -14.19
C MET A 176 -6.48 8.32 -14.46
N SER A 177 -6.05 8.97 -15.54
CA SER A 177 -6.69 10.19 -16.03
C SER A 177 -7.28 9.98 -17.41
N ILE A 178 -8.42 10.64 -17.66
CA ILE A 178 -9.16 10.56 -18.91
C ILE A 178 -9.49 11.95 -19.43
N ASP A 179 -9.52 12.08 -20.76
CA ASP A 179 -9.95 13.31 -21.43
C ASP A 179 -11.48 13.46 -21.50
N ALA A 180 -11.96 14.53 -22.12
CA ALA A 180 -13.38 14.80 -22.33
C ALA A 180 -14.09 13.72 -23.17
N GLN A 181 -13.38 12.99 -24.00
CA GLN A 181 -13.86 11.86 -24.80
C GLN A 181 -13.75 10.52 -24.06
N ARG A 182 -13.39 10.56 -22.77
CA ARG A 182 -13.19 9.40 -21.90
C ARG A 182 -12.06 8.47 -22.36
N ARG A 183 -11.09 8.99 -23.11
CA ARG A 183 -9.88 8.27 -23.48
C ARG A 183 -8.83 8.42 -22.39
N ILE A 184 -8.14 7.35 -22.10
CA ILE A 184 -7.09 7.31 -21.09
C ILE A 184 -5.90 8.14 -21.57
N VAL A 185 -5.51 9.14 -20.80
CA VAL A 185 -4.34 10.00 -21.05
C VAL A 185 -3.25 9.84 -19.99
N GLY A 186 -3.57 9.24 -18.84
CA GLY A 186 -2.62 8.89 -17.79
C GLY A 186 -2.99 7.55 -17.16
N PHE A 187 -1.95 6.75 -16.81
CA PHE A 187 -2.12 5.39 -16.29
C PHE A 187 -0.86 5.02 -15.51
N ASN A 188 -0.96 4.87 -14.19
CA ASN A 188 0.21 4.59 -13.36
C ASN A 188 0.48 3.07 -13.22
N ALA A 189 1.65 2.73 -12.67
CA ALA A 189 2.06 1.33 -12.47
C ALA A 189 1.10 0.52 -11.57
N ALA A 190 0.38 1.16 -10.64
CA ALA A 190 -0.62 0.47 -9.83
C ALA A 190 -1.85 0.07 -10.66
N MET A 191 -2.25 0.89 -11.63
CA MET A 191 -3.31 0.52 -12.58
C MET A 191 -2.89 -0.64 -13.48
N GLU A 192 -1.63 -0.72 -13.91
CA GLU A 192 -1.12 -1.86 -14.69
C GLU A 192 -1.25 -3.16 -13.88
N ARG A 193 -0.81 -3.14 -12.61
CA ARG A 193 -0.94 -4.32 -11.72
C ARG A 193 -2.38 -4.72 -11.46
N LEU A 194 -3.26 -3.73 -11.28
CA LEU A 194 -4.68 -3.97 -10.96
C LEU A 194 -5.45 -4.50 -12.18
N THR A 195 -5.22 -3.93 -13.35
CA THR A 195 -6.02 -4.26 -14.55
C THR A 195 -5.38 -5.32 -15.44
N GLY A 196 -4.06 -5.57 -15.30
CA GLY A 196 -3.30 -6.46 -16.18
C GLY A 196 -2.98 -5.87 -17.56
N TYR A 197 -3.39 -4.63 -17.86
CA TYR A 197 -3.04 -3.93 -19.10
C TYR A 197 -1.79 -3.10 -18.90
N SER A 198 -0.86 -3.10 -19.88
CA SER A 198 0.27 -2.18 -19.84
C SER A 198 -0.18 -0.75 -20.14
N ARG A 199 0.58 0.24 -19.66
CA ARG A 199 0.34 1.67 -19.92
C ARG A 199 0.21 1.97 -21.42
N GLU A 200 1.09 1.37 -22.25
CA GLU A 200 1.08 1.58 -23.70
C GLU A 200 -0.20 1.03 -24.35
N ALA A 201 -0.71 -0.09 -23.85
CA ALA A 201 -1.94 -0.69 -24.36
C ALA A 201 -3.19 0.07 -23.89
N ALA A 202 -3.14 0.72 -22.72
CA ALA A 202 -4.26 1.44 -22.14
C ALA A 202 -4.38 2.87 -22.69
N LEU A 203 -3.27 3.57 -22.93
CA LEU A 203 -3.28 4.95 -23.42
C LEU A 203 -4.07 5.10 -24.74
N GLY A 204 -4.92 6.13 -24.81
CA GLY A 204 -5.79 6.41 -25.96
C GLY A 204 -7.02 5.51 -26.08
N GLN A 205 -7.13 4.41 -25.30
CA GLN A 205 -8.34 3.56 -25.27
C GLN A 205 -9.45 4.23 -24.47
N LEU A 206 -10.71 3.83 -24.74
CA LEU A 206 -11.82 4.23 -23.88
C LEU A 206 -11.68 3.59 -22.50
N CYS A 207 -11.84 4.36 -21.42
CA CYS A 207 -11.73 3.88 -20.04
C CYS A 207 -12.69 2.71 -19.75
N SER A 208 -13.88 2.71 -20.34
CA SER A 208 -14.88 1.63 -20.20
C SER A 208 -14.42 0.28 -20.74
N LYS A 209 -13.47 0.28 -21.71
CA LYS A 209 -12.93 -0.94 -22.29
C LYS A 209 -11.86 -1.58 -21.37
N ILE A 210 -11.11 -0.73 -20.67
CA ILE A 210 -10.02 -1.18 -19.79
C ILE A 210 -10.57 -1.52 -18.40
N LEU A 211 -11.45 -0.69 -17.83
CA LEU A 211 -12.02 -0.93 -16.51
C LEU A 211 -13.09 -2.01 -16.51
N ASN A 212 -13.85 -2.15 -17.62
CA ASN A 212 -14.99 -3.07 -17.74
C ASN A 212 -15.79 -3.21 -16.43
N LEU A 213 -16.16 -2.05 -15.86
CA LEU A 213 -16.70 -1.97 -14.51
C LEU A 213 -18.16 -2.35 -14.47
N HIS A 214 -18.51 -3.22 -13.54
CA HIS A 214 -19.88 -3.67 -13.28
C HIS A 214 -20.29 -3.33 -11.85
N GLU A 215 -21.57 -2.99 -11.69
CA GLU A 215 -22.20 -2.97 -10.36
C GLU A 215 -22.35 -4.42 -9.86
N TRP A 216 -22.54 -4.59 -8.56
CA TRP A 216 -22.68 -5.92 -7.97
C TRP A 216 -23.93 -6.70 -8.40
N ASP A 217 -24.88 -6.04 -9.07
CA ASP A 217 -26.01 -6.68 -9.75
C ASP A 217 -25.69 -7.12 -11.19
N GLY A 218 -24.42 -7.03 -11.62
CA GLY A 218 -23.94 -7.40 -12.95
C GLY A 218 -24.19 -6.37 -14.04
N LYS A 219 -24.78 -5.21 -13.73
CA LYS A 219 -25.01 -4.16 -14.71
C LYS A 219 -23.78 -3.31 -14.94
N SER A 220 -23.53 -2.93 -16.20
CA SER A 220 -22.41 -2.06 -16.54
C SER A 220 -22.57 -0.68 -15.92
N PHE A 221 -21.62 -0.30 -15.08
CA PHE A 221 -21.51 1.03 -14.48
C PHE A 221 -21.22 2.09 -15.55
N CYS A 222 -20.30 1.79 -16.46
CA CYS A 222 -19.77 2.74 -17.44
C CYS A 222 -20.83 3.30 -18.40
N ASN A 223 -21.93 2.57 -18.63
CA ASN A 223 -22.98 2.98 -19.56
C ASN A 223 -24.13 3.72 -18.89
N ARG A 224 -24.31 3.59 -17.57
CA ARG A 224 -25.50 4.09 -16.86
C ARG A 224 -25.19 5.18 -15.83
N LYS A 225 -24.08 5.05 -15.12
CA LYS A 225 -23.73 5.92 -13.98
C LYS A 225 -22.36 6.58 -14.16
N CYS A 226 -21.82 6.60 -15.39
CA CYS A 226 -20.52 7.22 -15.64
C CYS A 226 -20.62 8.74 -15.36
N PRO A 227 -19.82 9.28 -14.41
CA PRO A 227 -19.89 10.69 -14.05
C PRO A 227 -19.60 11.64 -15.20
N MET A 228 -18.78 11.23 -16.16
CA MET A 228 -18.46 12.01 -17.36
C MET A 228 -19.62 12.13 -18.37
N LEU A 229 -20.68 11.35 -18.18
CA LEU A 229 -21.89 11.40 -19.01
C LEU A 229 -23.06 12.13 -18.33
N MET A 230 -22.90 12.56 -17.07
CA MET A 230 -23.93 13.28 -16.34
C MET A 230 -24.04 14.73 -16.85
N PRO A 231 -25.22 15.36 -16.77
CA PRO A 231 -25.39 16.79 -17.05
C PRO A 231 -24.50 17.64 -16.13
N PHE A 232 -24.03 18.79 -16.64
CA PHE A 232 -23.13 19.68 -15.87
C PHE A 232 -23.68 20.09 -14.50
N GLU A 233 -24.97 20.30 -14.39
CA GLU A 233 -25.65 20.68 -13.15
C GLU A 233 -25.58 19.60 -12.06
N GLU A 234 -25.36 18.34 -12.47
CA GLU A 234 -25.19 17.18 -11.59
C GLU A 234 -23.72 16.82 -11.36
N HIS A 235 -22.77 17.55 -11.96
CA HIS A 235 -21.35 17.31 -11.77
C HIS A 235 -20.91 17.75 -10.38
N LEU A 236 -20.80 16.79 -9.49
CA LEU A 236 -20.09 16.94 -8.23
C LEU A 236 -18.59 16.98 -8.53
N SER A 237 -17.83 17.79 -7.79
CA SER A 237 -16.37 17.83 -7.92
C SER A 237 -15.72 16.47 -7.70
N THR A 238 -16.35 15.62 -6.90
CA THR A 238 -15.94 14.25 -6.62
C THR A 238 -17.16 13.32 -6.54
N LEU A 239 -17.03 12.12 -7.09
CA LEU A 239 -18.02 11.06 -6.98
C LEU A 239 -17.34 9.75 -6.58
N GLU A 240 -17.89 9.09 -5.56
CA GLU A 240 -17.46 7.74 -5.17
C GLU A 240 -18.34 6.67 -5.83
N ALA A 241 -17.71 5.60 -6.29
CA ALA A 241 -18.38 4.44 -6.84
C ALA A 241 -17.66 3.15 -6.37
N GLN A 242 -18.43 2.09 -6.24
CA GLN A 242 -17.91 0.76 -5.94
C GLN A 242 -18.47 -0.25 -6.92
N GLY A 243 -17.70 -1.28 -7.24
CA GLY A 243 -18.12 -2.32 -8.16
C GLY A 243 -17.04 -3.35 -8.39
N THR A 244 -17.25 -4.19 -9.38
CA THR A 244 -16.31 -5.22 -9.80
C THR A 244 -15.66 -4.81 -11.11
N LEU A 245 -14.34 -4.79 -11.14
CA LEU A 245 -13.51 -4.57 -12.31
C LEU A 245 -13.06 -5.94 -12.84
N GLN A 246 -13.14 -6.14 -14.15
CA GLN A 246 -12.61 -7.34 -14.78
C GLN A 246 -11.23 -7.05 -15.38
N SER A 247 -10.20 -7.74 -14.90
CA SER A 247 -8.82 -7.62 -15.40
C SER A 247 -8.65 -8.27 -16.78
N ALA A 248 -7.51 -8.03 -17.42
CA ALA A 248 -7.21 -8.54 -18.76
C ALA A 248 -7.19 -10.07 -18.86
N ASP A 249 -6.87 -10.75 -17.77
CA ASP A 249 -6.88 -12.23 -17.63
C ASP A 249 -8.25 -12.79 -17.19
N GLY A 250 -9.26 -11.91 -17.09
CA GLY A 250 -10.64 -12.30 -16.76
C GLY A 250 -10.92 -12.46 -15.26
N GLN A 251 -10.01 -12.03 -14.39
CA GLN A 251 -10.21 -12.05 -12.96
C GLN A 251 -11.10 -10.88 -12.52
N ASP A 252 -12.10 -11.16 -11.70
CA ASP A 252 -12.96 -10.16 -11.08
C ASP A 252 -12.29 -9.61 -9.81
N ILE A 253 -12.17 -8.27 -9.71
CA ILE A 253 -11.55 -7.56 -8.60
C ILE A 253 -12.55 -6.55 -8.05
N ASP A 254 -12.87 -6.62 -6.77
CA ASP A 254 -13.73 -5.63 -6.12
C ASP A 254 -12.97 -4.33 -5.91
N VAL A 255 -13.49 -3.21 -6.45
CA VAL A 255 -12.84 -1.91 -6.43
C VAL A 255 -13.73 -0.82 -5.87
N ALA A 256 -13.11 0.12 -5.16
CA ALA A 256 -13.67 1.42 -4.86
C ALA A 256 -12.99 2.47 -5.72
N MET A 257 -13.76 3.38 -6.29
CA MET A 257 -13.26 4.42 -7.18
C MET A 257 -13.72 5.79 -6.72
N LEU A 258 -12.80 6.74 -6.85
CA LEU A 258 -13.05 8.16 -6.64
C LEU A 258 -12.81 8.90 -7.95
N TYR A 259 -13.86 9.46 -8.51
CA TYR A 259 -13.80 10.33 -9.68
C TYR A 259 -13.63 11.77 -9.24
N SER A 260 -12.58 12.44 -9.71
CA SER A 260 -12.36 13.88 -9.56
C SER A 260 -12.46 14.51 -10.94
N ILE A 261 -13.54 15.27 -11.17
CA ILE A 261 -13.85 15.84 -12.47
C ILE A 261 -13.39 17.30 -12.49
N VAL A 262 -12.63 17.66 -13.51
CA VAL A 262 -12.22 19.04 -13.77
C VAL A 262 -12.97 19.56 -14.98
N CYS A 263 -13.78 20.60 -14.76
CA CYS A 263 -14.57 21.24 -15.80
C CYS A 263 -13.84 22.43 -16.42
N SER A 264 -14.03 22.66 -17.72
CA SER A 264 -13.56 23.87 -18.37
C SER A 264 -14.36 25.08 -17.89
N PRO A 265 -13.69 26.14 -17.38
CA PRO A 265 -14.38 27.35 -16.92
C PRO A 265 -15.23 28.03 -18.02
N GLU A 266 -14.74 27.94 -19.26
CA GLU A 266 -15.36 28.62 -20.41
C GLU A 266 -16.56 27.87 -20.97
N ARG A 267 -16.50 26.53 -21.00
CA ARG A 267 -17.52 25.68 -21.67
C ARG A 267 -18.49 25.03 -20.70
N ARG A 268 -18.26 25.10 -19.39
CA ARG A 268 -19.03 24.41 -18.36
C ARG A 268 -19.22 22.91 -18.68
N GLN A 269 -18.19 22.26 -19.22
CA GLN A 269 -18.20 20.85 -19.58
C GLN A 269 -16.98 20.16 -18.96
N PRO A 270 -17.03 18.85 -18.67
CA PRO A 270 -15.88 18.09 -18.23
C PRO A 270 -14.73 18.21 -19.22
N ALA A 271 -13.58 18.69 -18.77
CA ALA A 271 -12.37 18.77 -19.58
C ALA A 271 -11.53 17.51 -19.43
N TYR A 272 -11.37 17.04 -18.21
CA TYR A 272 -10.70 15.77 -17.88
C TYR A 272 -11.20 15.29 -16.51
N ALA A 273 -10.94 14.02 -16.22
CA ALA A 273 -11.15 13.47 -14.88
C ALA A 273 -9.95 12.64 -14.44
N VAL A 274 -9.69 12.68 -13.14
CA VAL A 274 -8.75 11.76 -12.47
C VAL A 274 -9.58 10.74 -11.72
N ILE A 275 -9.24 9.46 -11.89
CA ILE A 275 -9.93 8.33 -11.30
C ILE A 275 -8.92 7.59 -10.43
N ASN A 276 -9.14 7.61 -9.12
CA ASN A 276 -8.41 6.76 -8.19
C ASN A 276 -9.16 5.44 -8.05
N VAL A 277 -8.44 4.33 -8.16
CA VAL A 277 -8.98 2.97 -8.08
C VAL A 277 -8.25 2.20 -6.99
N ARG A 278 -9.00 1.76 -6.00
CA ARG A 278 -8.48 1.00 -4.86
C ARG A 278 -9.07 -0.40 -4.86
N ASP A 279 -8.22 -1.42 -4.76
CA ASP A 279 -8.64 -2.79 -4.53
C ASP A 279 -9.20 -2.93 -3.11
N ILE A 280 -10.47 -3.33 -3.01
CA ILE A 280 -11.19 -3.55 -1.75
C ILE A 280 -11.58 -5.02 -1.57
N SER A 281 -11.07 -5.94 -2.40
CA SER A 281 -11.45 -7.37 -2.38
C SER A 281 -11.27 -7.97 -0.99
N ARG A 282 -10.12 -7.72 -0.35
CA ARG A 282 -9.86 -8.21 1.01
C ARG A 282 -10.79 -7.60 2.07
N LEU A 283 -11.05 -6.29 1.97
CA LEU A 283 -11.96 -5.61 2.90
C LEU A 283 -13.36 -6.18 2.80
N ARG A 284 -13.82 -6.36 1.57
CA ARG A 284 -15.14 -6.91 1.28
C ARG A 284 -15.29 -8.36 1.70
N GLU A 285 -14.26 -9.18 1.50
CA GLU A 285 -14.25 -10.55 2.01
C GLU A 285 -14.45 -10.58 3.53
N ILE A 286 -13.76 -9.72 4.27
CA ILE A 286 -13.93 -9.59 5.73
C ILE A 286 -15.34 -9.15 6.10
N GLU A 287 -15.91 -8.17 5.39
CA GLU A 287 -17.28 -7.68 5.63
C GLU A 287 -18.33 -8.76 5.32
N ASN A 288 -18.16 -9.51 4.23
CA ASN A 288 -19.02 -10.61 3.86
C ASN A 288 -18.97 -11.75 4.89
N LEU A 289 -17.76 -12.10 5.35
CA LEU A 289 -17.57 -13.09 6.43
C LEU A 289 -18.26 -12.62 7.71
N ARG A 290 -18.13 -11.35 8.08
CA ARG A 290 -18.81 -10.77 9.26
C ARG A 290 -20.33 -10.79 9.12
N SER A 291 -20.86 -10.42 7.97
CA SER A 291 -22.31 -10.44 7.69
C SER A 291 -22.87 -11.87 7.73
N THR A 292 -22.19 -12.82 7.09
CA THR A 292 -22.55 -14.23 7.11
C THR A 292 -22.54 -14.79 8.53
N PHE A 293 -21.55 -14.41 9.32
CA PHE A 293 -21.45 -14.78 10.73
C PHE A 293 -22.62 -14.29 11.56
N LEU A 294 -22.98 -12.99 11.45
CA LEU A 294 -24.11 -12.43 12.17
C LEU A 294 -25.43 -13.11 11.78
N SER A 295 -25.62 -13.43 10.51
CA SER A 295 -26.78 -14.18 10.02
C SER A 295 -26.85 -15.60 10.61
N MET A 296 -25.72 -16.31 10.59
CA MET A 296 -25.64 -17.66 11.20
C MET A 296 -25.88 -17.63 12.70
N LEU A 297 -25.32 -16.63 13.42
CA LEU A 297 -25.58 -16.45 14.84
C LEU A 297 -27.07 -16.26 15.13
N GLY A 298 -27.73 -15.40 14.36
CA GLY A 298 -29.16 -15.18 14.50
C GLY A 298 -29.92 -16.50 14.38
N HIS A 299 -29.60 -17.31 13.39
CA HIS A 299 -30.25 -18.61 13.18
C HIS A 299 -29.94 -19.62 14.31
N GLU A 300 -28.67 -19.73 14.75
CA GLU A 300 -28.26 -20.66 15.81
C GLU A 300 -28.81 -20.27 17.21
N LEU A 301 -29.14 -18.99 17.43
CA LEU A 301 -29.82 -18.50 18.63
C LEU A 301 -31.35 -18.71 18.55
N GLN A 302 -31.96 -18.46 17.38
CA GLN A 302 -33.41 -18.58 17.22
C GLN A 302 -33.92 -20.02 17.35
N THR A 303 -33.13 -21.00 16.91
CA THR A 303 -33.53 -22.43 16.95
C THR A 303 -33.77 -22.91 18.37
N PRO A 304 -32.81 -22.86 19.30
CA PRO A 304 -33.02 -23.30 20.70
C PRO A 304 -34.11 -22.48 21.37
N LEU A 305 -34.13 -21.16 21.14
CA LEU A 305 -35.14 -20.28 21.72
C LEU A 305 -36.57 -20.67 21.28
N SER A 306 -36.73 -21.05 20.01
CA SER A 306 -38.03 -21.50 19.50
C SER A 306 -38.48 -22.84 20.10
N ILE A 307 -37.52 -23.75 20.31
CA ILE A 307 -37.78 -25.04 20.98
C ILE A 307 -38.19 -24.80 22.44
N ILE A 308 -37.40 -24.03 23.17
CA ILE A 308 -37.71 -23.65 24.58
C ILE A 308 -39.12 -23.03 24.65
N LYS A 309 -39.41 -22.03 23.79
CA LYS A 309 -40.71 -21.38 23.77
C LYS A 309 -41.85 -22.34 23.37
N GLY A 310 -41.62 -23.25 22.45
CA GLY A 310 -42.60 -24.28 22.03
C GLY A 310 -42.97 -25.22 23.19
N TYR A 311 -41.94 -25.81 23.86
CA TYR A 311 -42.19 -26.70 25.00
C TYR A 311 -42.82 -25.97 26.20
N THR A 312 -42.30 -24.82 26.57
CA THR A 312 -42.87 -24.03 27.70
C THR A 312 -44.32 -23.59 27.39
N SER A 313 -44.60 -23.13 26.16
CA SER A 313 -45.96 -22.76 25.78
C SER A 313 -46.92 -23.95 25.78
N THR A 314 -46.43 -25.13 25.35
CA THR A 314 -47.24 -26.36 25.32
C THR A 314 -47.54 -26.82 26.75
N LEU A 315 -46.51 -26.89 27.60
CA LEU A 315 -46.66 -27.32 28.99
C LEU A 315 -47.50 -26.35 29.85
N ALA A 316 -47.51 -25.05 29.50
CA ALA A 316 -48.31 -24.00 30.19
C ALA A 316 -49.79 -24.01 29.81
N ARG A 317 -50.25 -24.81 28.83
CA ARG A 317 -51.67 -24.84 28.44
C ARG A 317 -52.51 -25.51 29.51
N SER A 318 -53.54 -24.82 29.94
CA SER A 318 -54.48 -25.26 30.99
C SER A 318 -55.44 -26.39 30.53
N ASP A 319 -55.59 -26.62 29.21
CA ASP A 319 -56.38 -27.68 28.59
C ASP A 319 -55.59 -28.98 28.38
N GLY A 320 -54.27 -28.97 28.65
CA GLY A 320 -53.37 -30.14 28.52
C GLY A 320 -53.47 -31.07 29.71
N ASN A 321 -53.91 -32.30 29.50
CA ASN A 321 -53.88 -33.34 30.52
C ASN A 321 -52.53 -34.05 30.47
N TRP A 322 -51.47 -33.37 30.94
CA TRP A 322 -50.08 -33.85 30.88
C TRP A 322 -49.81 -34.83 32.02
N ASN A 323 -49.37 -36.05 31.77
CA ASN A 323 -48.83 -36.90 32.78
C ASN A 323 -47.39 -36.41 33.20
N ASN A 324 -46.94 -36.86 34.37
CA ASN A 324 -45.66 -36.44 34.92
C ASN A 324 -44.49 -36.73 33.97
N GLU A 325 -44.55 -37.80 33.21
CA GLU A 325 -43.51 -38.23 32.27
C GLU A 325 -43.32 -37.27 31.12
N ILE A 326 -44.43 -36.78 30.50
CA ILE A 326 -44.44 -35.77 29.44
C ILE A 326 -43.88 -34.41 29.96
N VAL A 327 -44.31 -34.05 31.21
CA VAL A 327 -43.78 -32.81 31.83
C VAL A 327 -42.28 -32.90 32.05
N HIS A 328 -41.81 -34.01 32.62
CA HIS A 328 -40.39 -34.23 32.87
C HIS A 328 -39.59 -34.23 31.56
N GLU A 329 -40.04 -34.91 30.52
CA GLU A 329 -39.39 -34.94 29.21
C GLU A 329 -39.35 -33.55 28.58
N GLY A 330 -40.46 -32.78 28.61
CA GLY A 330 -40.49 -31.41 28.12
C GLY A 330 -39.55 -30.48 28.86
N LEU A 331 -39.46 -30.56 30.19
CA LEU A 331 -38.52 -29.78 31.00
C LEU A 331 -37.07 -30.16 30.73
N ARG A 332 -36.77 -31.47 30.50
CA ARG A 332 -35.44 -31.93 30.10
C ARG A 332 -35.00 -31.33 28.77
N VAL A 333 -35.87 -31.31 27.78
CA VAL A 333 -35.55 -30.65 26.47
C VAL A 333 -35.29 -29.17 26.63
N VAL A 334 -36.07 -28.47 27.47
CA VAL A 334 -35.86 -27.05 27.78
C VAL A 334 -34.50 -26.82 28.44
N GLU A 335 -34.13 -27.67 29.43
CA GLU A 335 -32.82 -27.59 30.12
C GLU A 335 -31.66 -27.85 29.13
N GLU A 336 -31.77 -28.86 28.28
CA GLU A 336 -30.74 -29.16 27.26
C GLU A 336 -30.53 -27.99 26.26
N GLU A 337 -31.61 -27.32 25.84
CA GLU A 337 -31.50 -26.18 24.92
C GLU A 337 -31.02 -24.90 25.62
N CYS A 338 -31.31 -24.70 26.92
CA CYS A 338 -30.73 -23.63 27.74
C CYS A 338 -29.22 -23.83 27.92
N ASP A 339 -28.76 -25.05 28.19
CA ASP A 339 -27.34 -25.38 28.28
C ASP A 339 -26.61 -25.18 26.98
N ARG A 340 -27.25 -25.53 25.88
CA ARG A 340 -26.72 -25.31 24.55
C ARG A 340 -26.56 -23.81 24.24
N LEU A 341 -27.57 -23.01 24.58
CA LEU A 341 -27.53 -21.55 24.42
C LEU A 341 -26.41 -20.94 25.26
N SER A 342 -26.26 -21.38 26.50
CA SER A 342 -25.18 -20.93 27.41
C SER A 342 -23.81 -21.25 26.88
N LYS A 343 -23.58 -22.43 26.30
CA LYS A 343 -22.33 -22.80 25.64
C LYS A 343 -22.04 -21.90 24.43
N LEU A 344 -23.05 -21.60 23.62
CA LEU A 344 -22.91 -20.72 22.46
C LEU A 344 -22.51 -19.30 22.90
N VAL A 345 -23.19 -18.72 23.90
CA VAL A 345 -22.89 -17.39 24.45
C VAL A 345 -21.46 -17.34 25.00
N ASN A 346 -21.05 -18.35 25.78
CA ASN A 346 -19.69 -18.43 26.34
C ASN A 346 -18.61 -18.49 25.25
N ARG A 347 -18.83 -19.23 24.16
CA ARG A 347 -17.94 -19.27 23.00
C ARG A 347 -17.84 -17.92 22.30
N LEU A 348 -18.95 -17.16 22.18
CA LEU A 348 -18.97 -15.82 21.63
C LEU A 348 -18.20 -14.82 22.51
N LEU A 349 -18.41 -14.88 23.82
CA LEU A 349 -17.68 -14.03 24.76
C LEU A 349 -16.17 -14.34 24.74
N LEU A 350 -15.80 -15.61 24.64
CA LEU A 350 -14.40 -16.00 24.49
C LEU A 350 -13.81 -15.47 23.17
N ALA A 351 -14.52 -15.64 22.05
CA ALA A 351 -14.10 -15.11 20.74
C ALA A 351 -13.93 -13.57 20.79
N SER A 352 -14.85 -12.85 21.44
CA SER A 352 -14.76 -11.40 21.63
C SER A 352 -13.55 -10.97 22.48
N ARG A 353 -13.27 -11.67 23.60
CA ARG A 353 -12.08 -11.41 24.43
C ARG A 353 -10.78 -11.66 23.66
N ILE A 354 -10.79 -12.66 22.79
CA ILE A 354 -9.70 -12.96 21.86
C ILE A 354 -9.48 -11.80 20.88
N GLU A 355 -10.54 -11.26 20.28
CA GLU A 355 -10.46 -10.14 19.33
C GLU A 355 -9.91 -8.87 19.95
N THR A 356 -10.32 -8.57 21.17
CA THR A 356 -9.91 -7.36 21.90
C THR A 356 -8.55 -7.50 22.57
N GLY A 357 -7.90 -8.68 22.49
CA GLY A 357 -6.62 -8.93 23.16
C GLY A 357 -6.69 -8.92 24.68
N THR A 358 -7.90 -9.05 25.25
CA THR A 358 -8.14 -8.95 26.70
C THR A 358 -8.15 -10.29 27.43
N LEU A 359 -7.79 -11.38 26.73
CA LEU A 359 -7.71 -12.70 27.34
C LEU A 359 -6.53 -12.78 28.32
N THR A 360 -6.82 -12.93 29.61
CA THR A 360 -5.81 -13.16 30.65
C THR A 360 -5.75 -14.65 30.96
N LEU A 361 -4.55 -15.25 30.88
CA LEU A 361 -4.33 -16.67 31.17
C LEU A 361 -4.05 -16.86 32.68
N ARG A 362 -4.70 -17.86 33.28
CA ARG A 362 -4.40 -18.34 34.61
C ARG A 362 -3.65 -19.66 34.49
N LYS A 363 -2.34 -19.56 34.26
CA LYS A 363 -1.49 -20.72 34.00
C LYS A 363 -1.15 -21.46 35.31
N GLU A 364 -1.25 -22.80 35.27
CA GLU A 364 -0.79 -23.72 36.30
C GLU A 364 -0.28 -25.03 35.65
N ALA A 365 0.34 -25.90 36.46
CA ALA A 365 0.81 -27.20 35.92
C ALA A 365 -0.36 -28.13 35.62
N VAL A 366 -0.60 -28.43 34.34
CA VAL A 366 -1.77 -29.16 33.88
C VAL A 366 -1.45 -30.62 33.60
N GLN A 367 -2.14 -31.52 34.28
CA GLN A 367 -2.04 -32.99 34.03
C GLN A 367 -2.92 -33.37 32.83
N ILE A 368 -2.36 -33.36 31.62
CA ILE A 368 -3.09 -33.64 30.37
C ILE A 368 -3.79 -34.99 30.39
N PRO A 369 -3.19 -36.10 30.89
CA PRO A 369 -3.89 -37.41 30.98
C PRO A 369 -5.14 -37.38 31.86
N ALA A 370 -5.12 -36.57 32.94
CA ALA A 370 -6.28 -36.45 33.83
C ALA A 370 -7.41 -35.64 33.15
N LEU A 371 -7.07 -34.55 32.42
CA LEU A 371 -8.05 -33.83 31.61
C LEU A 371 -8.65 -34.67 30.51
N ALA A 372 -7.83 -35.43 29.76
CA ALA A 372 -8.31 -36.34 28.73
C ALA A 372 -9.26 -37.40 29.32
N SER A 373 -8.93 -37.99 30.48
CA SER A 373 -9.80 -38.96 31.18
C SER A 373 -11.15 -38.34 31.59
N LYS A 374 -11.14 -37.08 32.05
CA LYS A 374 -12.36 -36.32 32.32
C LYS A 374 -13.21 -36.14 31.09
N MET A 375 -12.57 -35.80 29.95
CA MET A 375 -13.26 -35.63 28.65
C MET A 375 -13.86 -36.95 28.16
N VAL A 376 -13.11 -38.02 28.18
CA VAL A 376 -13.62 -39.34 27.78
C VAL A 376 -14.84 -39.73 28.61
N ARG A 377 -14.78 -39.57 29.95
CA ARG A 377 -15.95 -39.83 30.82
C ARG A 377 -17.16 -38.96 30.50
N ARG A 378 -16.95 -37.75 30.04
CA ARG A 378 -18.03 -36.80 29.64
C ARG A 378 -18.64 -37.20 28.29
N PHE A 379 -17.83 -37.58 27.31
CA PHE A 379 -18.29 -37.78 25.93
C PHE A 379 -18.73 -39.25 25.66
N GLN A 380 -18.19 -40.26 26.38
CA GLN A 380 -18.54 -41.64 26.18
C GLN A 380 -20.04 -41.94 26.31
N PRO A 381 -20.81 -41.37 27.28
CA PRO A 381 -22.26 -41.57 27.34
C PRO A 381 -23.05 -40.91 26.22
N LEU A 382 -22.46 -39.94 25.50
CA LEU A 382 -23.13 -39.21 24.42
C LEU A 382 -23.09 -39.93 23.08
N THR A 383 -22.36 -41.04 22.98
CA THR A 383 -22.23 -41.81 21.74
C THR A 383 -22.12 -43.29 22.02
N SER A 384 -22.90 -44.07 21.27
CA SER A 384 -22.88 -45.53 21.33
C SER A 384 -22.06 -46.18 20.20
N ILE A 385 -21.67 -45.39 19.19
CA ILE A 385 -20.99 -45.89 17.98
C ILE A 385 -19.49 -45.56 17.96
N HIS A 386 -18.98 -44.78 18.93
CA HIS A 386 -17.56 -44.45 19.03
C HIS A 386 -16.92 -45.13 20.26
N THR A 387 -15.67 -45.54 20.07
CA THR A 387 -14.82 -46.05 21.14
C THR A 387 -13.66 -45.10 21.38
N PHE A 388 -13.42 -44.78 22.68
CA PHE A 388 -12.32 -43.91 23.06
C PHE A 388 -11.11 -44.73 23.53
N GLU A 389 -9.94 -44.35 23.03
CA GLU A 389 -8.66 -44.88 23.47
C GLU A 389 -7.74 -43.79 23.92
N MET A 390 -7.02 -43.98 25.01
CA MET A 390 -6.03 -43.06 25.55
C MET A 390 -4.65 -43.69 25.47
N ASP A 391 -3.72 -43.01 24.80
CA ASP A 391 -2.34 -43.44 24.59
C ASP A 391 -1.37 -42.35 25.05
N PHE A 392 -1.07 -42.33 26.34
CA PHE A 392 -0.16 -41.35 26.94
C PHE A 392 1.16 -41.98 27.34
N GLU A 393 2.25 -41.27 27.06
CA GLU A 393 3.59 -41.66 27.50
C GLU A 393 3.66 -41.68 29.04
N GLN A 394 4.34 -42.71 29.60
CA GLN A 394 4.55 -42.77 31.05
C GLN A 394 5.42 -41.61 31.53
N GLY A 395 4.98 -40.92 32.57
CA GLY A 395 5.72 -39.78 33.09
C GLY A 395 5.61 -38.51 32.21
N LEU A 396 4.55 -38.37 31.41
CA LEU A 396 4.32 -37.19 30.60
C LEU A 396 4.41 -35.92 31.47
N PRO A 397 5.32 -34.95 31.16
CA PRO A 397 5.46 -33.73 31.93
C PRO A 397 4.19 -32.87 31.85
N ALA A 398 3.95 -32.09 32.90
CA ALA A 398 2.80 -31.19 32.96
C ALA A 398 3.16 -29.84 32.36
N PRO A 399 2.58 -29.39 31.23
CA PRO A 399 2.79 -28.07 30.69
C PRO A 399 2.17 -27.00 31.60
N TYR A 400 2.74 -25.78 31.58
CA TYR A 400 2.23 -24.65 32.35
C TYR A 400 1.18 -23.90 31.53
N ALA A 401 -0.09 -24.20 31.78
CA ALA A 401 -1.22 -23.76 30.97
C ALA A 401 -2.46 -23.42 31.82
N ASP A 402 -3.46 -22.77 31.22
CA ASP A 402 -4.77 -22.55 31.84
C ASP A 402 -5.65 -23.79 31.66
N PRO A 403 -5.97 -24.53 32.74
CA PRO A 403 -6.70 -25.80 32.66
C PRO A 403 -8.08 -25.66 32.00
N GLN A 404 -8.78 -24.54 32.22
CA GLN A 404 -10.12 -24.34 31.70
C GLN A 404 -10.08 -24.12 30.17
N LEU A 405 -9.07 -23.41 29.69
CA LEU A 405 -8.90 -23.19 28.25
C LEU A 405 -8.41 -24.45 27.54
N ILE A 406 -7.55 -25.25 28.17
CA ILE A 406 -7.13 -26.56 27.60
C ILE A 406 -8.29 -27.57 27.60
N ASP A 407 -9.15 -27.53 28.63
CA ASP A 407 -10.41 -28.30 28.69
C ASP A 407 -11.30 -27.97 27.46
N GLU A 408 -11.43 -26.67 27.11
CA GLU A 408 -12.19 -26.22 25.93
C GLU A 408 -11.56 -26.66 24.62
N VAL A 409 -10.21 -26.66 24.49
CA VAL A 409 -9.51 -27.20 23.32
C VAL A 409 -9.81 -28.68 23.13
N LEU A 410 -9.60 -29.48 24.17
CA LEU A 410 -9.86 -30.92 24.11
C LEU A 410 -11.34 -31.24 23.83
N ALA A 411 -12.26 -30.51 24.50
CA ALA A 411 -13.68 -30.67 24.26
C ALA A 411 -14.09 -30.35 22.81
N ASN A 412 -13.54 -29.30 22.22
CA ASN A 412 -13.81 -28.95 20.82
C ASN A 412 -13.25 -30.00 19.84
N LEU A 413 -12.04 -30.48 20.04
CA LEU A 413 -11.44 -31.48 19.17
C LEU A 413 -12.18 -32.83 19.24
N ILE A 414 -12.58 -33.28 20.44
CA ILE A 414 -13.35 -34.51 20.65
C ILE A 414 -14.78 -34.38 20.07
N ASP A 415 -15.45 -33.23 20.30
CA ASP A 415 -16.78 -32.98 19.73
C ASP A 415 -16.75 -32.99 18.19
N ASN A 416 -15.70 -32.43 17.58
CA ASN A 416 -15.48 -32.52 16.16
C ASN A 416 -15.23 -33.95 15.69
N ALA A 417 -14.40 -34.74 16.40
CA ALA A 417 -14.15 -36.15 16.08
C ALA A 417 -15.44 -36.95 16.06
N ILE A 418 -16.33 -36.77 17.04
CA ILE A 418 -17.65 -37.43 17.08
C ILE A 418 -18.54 -36.96 15.92
N LYS A 419 -18.64 -35.66 15.71
CA LYS A 419 -19.51 -35.05 14.67
C LYS A 419 -19.15 -35.46 13.26
N TYR A 420 -17.85 -35.54 12.97
CA TYR A 420 -17.36 -35.81 11.62
C TYR A 420 -17.01 -37.31 11.38
N SER A 421 -17.37 -38.20 12.33
CA SER A 421 -17.30 -39.66 12.19
C SER A 421 -18.69 -40.29 12.27
N PRO A 422 -19.60 -40.02 11.31
CA PRO A 422 -20.99 -40.44 11.40
C PRO A 422 -21.19 -41.98 11.37
N LYS A 423 -20.19 -42.72 10.91
CA LYS A 423 -20.21 -44.19 10.89
C LYS A 423 -19.69 -44.80 12.20
N GLY A 424 -19.36 -43.94 13.18
CA GLY A 424 -18.66 -44.37 14.39
C GLY A 424 -17.18 -44.60 14.12
N GLY A 425 -16.56 -45.38 14.97
CA GLY A 425 -15.13 -45.68 14.87
C GLY A 425 -14.35 -45.34 16.11
N LYS A 426 -13.04 -45.40 16.02
CA LYS A 426 -12.11 -45.18 17.12
C LYS A 426 -11.71 -43.67 17.19
N ILE A 427 -11.77 -43.10 18.38
CA ILE A 427 -11.24 -41.79 18.70
C ILE A 427 -10.07 -42.00 19.66
N VAL A 428 -8.86 -41.68 19.18
CA VAL A 428 -7.62 -41.85 19.96
C VAL A 428 -7.15 -40.48 20.48
N ILE A 429 -6.92 -40.41 21.79
CA ILE A 429 -6.32 -39.23 22.43
C ILE A 429 -4.93 -39.61 22.92
N ALA A 430 -3.91 -39.11 22.30
CA ALA A 430 -2.51 -39.45 22.59
C ALA A 430 -1.74 -38.24 23.13
N GLY A 431 -0.74 -38.49 23.98
CA GLY A 431 0.17 -37.46 24.46
C GLY A 431 1.61 -37.94 24.47
N ARG A 432 2.51 -37.16 23.93
CA ARG A 432 3.95 -37.43 23.86
C ARG A 432 4.74 -36.24 24.32
N ALA A 433 5.87 -36.47 24.97
CA ALA A 433 6.83 -35.42 25.32
C ALA A 433 7.82 -35.22 24.19
N SER A 434 8.10 -33.96 23.87
CA SER A 434 9.23 -33.52 23.05
C SER A 434 10.15 -32.70 23.94
N HIS A 435 11.39 -32.40 23.51
CA HIS A 435 12.39 -31.71 24.34
C HIS A 435 11.89 -30.42 25.04
N GLU A 436 11.00 -29.68 24.42
CA GLU A 436 10.50 -28.41 24.95
C GLU A 436 8.97 -28.32 25.05
N ASN A 437 8.25 -29.33 24.56
CA ASN A 437 6.80 -29.29 24.43
C ASN A 437 6.15 -30.63 24.83
N VAL A 438 4.89 -30.55 25.23
CA VAL A 438 3.99 -31.70 25.26
C VAL A 438 3.08 -31.60 24.04
N GLU A 439 3.09 -32.65 23.21
CA GLU A 439 2.22 -32.77 22.05
C GLU A 439 1.02 -33.63 22.41
N VAL A 440 -0.18 -33.11 22.17
CA VAL A 440 -1.45 -33.80 22.39
C VAL A 440 -2.16 -33.93 21.06
N THR A 441 -2.56 -35.18 20.76
CA THR A 441 -3.16 -35.54 19.48
C THR A 441 -4.53 -36.17 19.67
N VAL A 442 -5.52 -35.69 18.91
CA VAL A 442 -6.85 -36.31 18.80
C VAL A 442 -7.02 -36.81 17.38
N THR A 443 -7.19 -38.14 17.22
CA THR A 443 -7.34 -38.81 15.92
C THR A 443 -8.73 -39.41 15.81
N ASP A 444 -9.39 -39.18 14.67
CA ASP A 444 -10.67 -39.76 14.30
C ASP A 444 -10.59 -40.57 13.01
N GLU A 445 -11.52 -41.52 12.81
CA GLU A 445 -11.72 -42.31 11.59
C GLU A 445 -12.87 -41.77 10.73
N GLY A 446 -13.08 -40.46 10.74
CA GLY A 446 -14.20 -39.78 10.10
C GLY A 446 -14.04 -39.60 8.60
N ILE A 447 -14.85 -38.66 8.07
CA ILE A 447 -14.89 -38.31 6.66
C ILE A 447 -13.61 -37.65 6.14
N GLY A 448 -12.75 -37.12 7.03
CA GLY A 448 -11.56 -36.34 6.69
C GLY A 448 -11.84 -34.98 6.08
N ILE A 449 -10.78 -34.27 5.72
CA ILE A 449 -10.80 -32.90 5.22
C ILE A 449 -10.14 -32.87 3.83
N PRO A 450 -10.76 -32.23 2.82
CA PRO A 450 -10.14 -32.04 1.50
C PRO A 450 -8.85 -31.21 1.61
N LEU A 451 -7.80 -31.61 0.88
CA LEU A 451 -6.47 -30.98 0.97
C LEU A 451 -6.50 -29.44 0.78
N ARG A 452 -7.33 -28.95 -0.13
CA ARG A 452 -7.52 -27.53 -0.38
C ARG A 452 -8.07 -26.74 0.82
N GLU A 453 -8.77 -27.40 1.74
CA GLU A 453 -9.39 -26.77 2.91
C GLU A 453 -8.50 -26.84 4.16
N VAL A 454 -7.52 -27.76 4.20
CA VAL A 454 -6.65 -28.00 5.38
C VAL A 454 -5.96 -26.72 5.86
N GLY A 455 -5.49 -25.88 4.94
CA GLY A 455 -4.84 -24.60 5.27
C GLY A 455 -5.78 -23.56 5.90
N HIS A 456 -7.08 -23.72 5.73
CA HIS A 456 -8.08 -22.71 6.06
C HIS A 456 -9.03 -23.09 7.22
N ILE A 457 -9.03 -24.33 7.69
CA ILE A 457 -9.98 -24.80 8.72
C ILE A 457 -9.86 -24.10 10.08
N PHE A 458 -8.72 -23.44 10.34
CA PHE A 458 -8.49 -22.64 11.52
C PHE A 458 -8.91 -21.17 11.36
N GLU A 459 -9.34 -20.77 10.15
CA GLU A 459 -9.89 -19.43 9.92
C GLU A 459 -11.25 -19.30 10.61
N ARG A 460 -11.53 -18.09 11.11
CA ARG A 460 -12.80 -17.81 11.79
C ARG A 460 -13.97 -17.88 10.82
N PHE A 461 -15.09 -18.44 11.28
CA PHE A 461 -16.35 -18.52 10.55
C PHE A 461 -16.32 -19.41 9.30
N ARG A 462 -15.20 -20.09 9.06
CA ARG A 462 -15.05 -20.97 7.91
C ARG A 462 -15.63 -22.35 8.18
N ARG A 463 -16.34 -22.86 7.20
CA ARG A 463 -16.88 -24.22 7.17
C ARG A 463 -16.55 -24.84 5.83
N VAL A 464 -16.18 -26.11 5.81
CA VAL A 464 -15.94 -26.83 4.55
C VAL A 464 -17.24 -26.91 3.77
N ASN A 465 -17.22 -26.53 2.48
CA ASN A 465 -18.39 -26.55 1.59
C ASN A 465 -18.68 -27.97 1.08
N ASP A 466 -19.05 -28.88 2.00
CA ASP A 466 -19.51 -30.21 1.67
C ASP A 466 -20.96 -30.41 2.14
N SER A 467 -21.75 -31.13 1.37
CA SER A 467 -23.17 -31.38 1.64
C SER A 467 -23.43 -32.01 3.00
N PHE A 468 -22.47 -32.80 3.52
CA PHE A 468 -22.54 -33.40 4.86
C PHE A 468 -22.23 -32.37 5.94
N VAL A 469 -21.18 -31.55 5.75
CA VAL A 469 -20.78 -30.49 6.70
C VAL A 469 -21.85 -29.41 6.82
N GLN A 470 -22.59 -29.12 5.76
CA GLN A 470 -23.70 -28.17 5.78
C GLN A 470 -24.87 -28.63 6.67
N LYS A 471 -25.09 -29.96 6.78
CA LYS A 471 -26.11 -30.54 7.68
C LYS A 471 -25.67 -30.59 9.14
N THR A 472 -24.37 -30.47 9.41
CA THR A 472 -23.83 -30.51 10.77
C THR A 472 -23.93 -29.14 11.41
N ARG A 473 -24.60 -29.00 12.55
CA ARG A 473 -24.78 -27.72 13.25
C ARG A 473 -23.47 -27.16 13.80
N GLY A 474 -23.21 -25.84 13.64
CA GLY A 474 -22.06 -25.16 14.26
C GLY A 474 -21.69 -23.85 13.57
N VAL A 475 -21.16 -22.90 14.34
CA VAL A 475 -20.87 -21.51 13.93
C VAL A 475 -19.50 -21.34 13.25
N GLY A 476 -18.66 -22.39 13.18
CA GLY A 476 -17.31 -22.31 12.61
C GLY A 476 -16.29 -21.58 13.50
N LEU A 477 -16.54 -21.49 14.81
CA LEU A 477 -15.64 -20.85 15.78
C LEU A 477 -14.73 -21.83 16.53
N GLY A 478 -15.08 -23.13 16.61
CA GLY A 478 -14.39 -24.07 17.49
C GLY A 478 -12.89 -24.21 17.21
N LEU A 479 -12.50 -24.47 15.97
CA LEU A 479 -11.09 -24.65 15.61
C LEU A 479 -10.28 -23.37 15.67
N SER A 480 -10.88 -22.23 15.33
CA SER A 480 -10.20 -20.92 15.46
C SER A 480 -9.96 -20.54 16.92
N ILE A 481 -10.90 -20.87 17.81
CA ILE A 481 -10.72 -20.71 19.26
C ILE A 481 -9.62 -21.64 19.77
N CYS A 482 -9.59 -22.92 19.34
CA CYS A 482 -8.51 -23.85 19.70
C CYS A 482 -7.14 -23.29 19.30
N LYS A 483 -7.00 -22.82 18.06
CA LYS A 483 -5.76 -22.23 17.57
C LYS A 483 -5.32 -21.05 18.43
N TYR A 484 -6.21 -20.12 18.70
CA TYR A 484 -5.88 -18.96 19.50
C TYR A 484 -5.49 -19.32 20.94
N ILE A 485 -6.24 -20.23 21.58
CA ILE A 485 -5.91 -20.68 22.95
C ILE A 485 -4.49 -21.27 22.98
N VAL A 486 -4.18 -22.16 22.05
CA VAL A 486 -2.88 -22.80 21.99
C VAL A 486 -1.77 -21.78 21.71
N GLU A 487 -1.96 -20.87 20.75
CA GLU A 487 -1.00 -19.80 20.42
C GLU A 487 -0.82 -18.80 21.59
N ALA A 488 -1.88 -18.46 22.31
CA ALA A 488 -1.79 -17.62 23.50
C ALA A 488 -0.95 -18.25 24.64
N HIS A 489 -0.86 -19.57 24.66
CA HIS A 489 0.03 -20.29 25.56
C HIS A 489 1.46 -20.43 25.05
N GLY A 490 1.77 -19.90 23.86
CA GLY A 490 3.07 -20.05 23.19
C GLY A 490 3.23 -21.38 22.44
N GLY A 491 2.12 -22.13 22.26
CA GLY A 491 2.09 -23.40 21.55
C GLY A 491 1.74 -23.27 20.06
N ARG A 492 1.51 -24.41 19.43
CA ARG A 492 1.07 -24.51 18.03
C ARG A 492 0.05 -25.62 17.85
N ILE A 493 -0.89 -25.47 16.92
CA ILE A 493 -1.85 -26.49 16.53
C ILE A 493 -1.75 -26.78 15.05
N ASN A 494 -1.80 -28.07 14.69
CA ASN A 494 -1.71 -28.55 13.32
C ASN A 494 -2.77 -29.63 13.06
N VAL A 495 -3.01 -29.93 11.78
CA VAL A 495 -3.89 -31.00 11.34
C VAL A 495 -3.26 -31.80 10.21
N VAL A 496 -3.40 -33.08 10.24
CA VAL A 496 -3.12 -34.03 9.15
C VAL A 496 -4.41 -34.73 8.84
N SER A 497 -4.91 -34.65 7.61
CA SER A 497 -6.17 -35.26 7.23
C SER A 497 -6.18 -35.67 5.76
N ARG A 498 -6.90 -36.72 5.45
CA ARG A 498 -7.21 -37.15 4.09
C ARG A 498 -8.68 -37.52 3.98
N LEU A 499 -9.31 -37.08 2.89
CA LEU A 499 -10.71 -37.34 2.64
C LEU A 499 -10.98 -38.87 2.66
N GLY A 500 -11.95 -39.32 3.47
CA GLY A 500 -12.31 -40.71 3.67
C GLY A 500 -11.39 -41.51 4.61
N GLN A 501 -10.37 -40.88 5.20
CA GLN A 501 -9.41 -41.59 6.11
C GLN A 501 -9.36 -40.97 7.52
N GLY A 502 -10.25 -39.99 7.82
CA GLY A 502 -10.28 -39.32 9.10
C GLY A 502 -9.30 -38.15 9.21
N SER A 503 -9.17 -37.65 10.43
CA SER A 503 -8.33 -36.46 10.74
C SER A 503 -7.54 -36.67 12.02
N GLN A 504 -6.35 -36.06 12.07
CA GLN A 504 -5.46 -36.06 13.21
C GLN A 504 -5.13 -34.59 13.55
N PHE A 505 -5.68 -34.11 14.65
CA PHE A 505 -5.40 -32.78 15.20
C PHE A 505 -4.35 -32.89 16.29
N THR A 506 -3.26 -32.15 16.16
CA THR A 506 -2.16 -32.15 17.14
C THR A 506 -1.92 -30.72 17.63
N PHE A 507 -1.94 -30.52 18.95
CA PHE A 507 -1.50 -29.27 19.54
C PHE A 507 -0.30 -29.49 20.45
N ALA A 508 0.67 -28.58 20.41
CA ALA A 508 1.89 -28.61 21.19
C ALA A 508 1.85 -27.46 22.22
N MET A 509 2.15 -27.78 23.47
CA MET A 509 2.21 -26.84 24.59
C MET A 509 3.62 -26.78 25.14
N PRO A 510 4.22 -25.59 25.35
CA PRO A 510 5.53 -25.47 25.93
C PRO A 510 5.54 -25.93 27.39
N LEU A 511 6.67 -26.48 27.83
CA LEU A 511 6.87 -26.93 29.22
C LEU A 511 7.21 -25.79 30.19
N SER A 512 7.65 -24.64 29.65
CA SER A 512 8.04 -23.44 30.42
C SER A 512 7.35 -22.19 29.94
#